data_fc9b13bc3769fc25aee7e665b1f7b73d
#
_entry.id   fc9b13bc3769fc25aee7e665b1f7b73d
#
_cell.length_a   1.000
_cell.length_b   1.000
_cell.length_c   1.000
_cell.angle_alpha   90.00
_cell.angle_beta   90.00
_cell.angle_gamma   90.00
#
_symmetry.space_group_name_H-M   'P 1'
#
loop_
_entity.id
_entity.type
_entity.pdbx_description
1 polymer ?
#
loop_
_entity_poly.entity_id
_entity_poly.type
_entity_poly.pdbx_seq_one_letter_code
_entity_poly.pdbx_strand_id
1 'polypeptide(L)'
;MTRELGVGIIGCGNISTTYFALAPLFKGLKVLACADINVQAAEARAKEYGVKAQTIDALLANDEIDVVVNLTIPDAHFPVSKAILEAGKHVYSEKPLVLSLEQGEELRRIAKAKNLSVGCAPDTFLGGAHQLARKFIDDGGIGRVTSGACYVMSPGMEMWHPNPDFFFLPGGGPILDLGPYYIANLINLIGPVKRVGAMTSMASPTRTITSEPRNGEIIPVKTPTTIQALLEFVNGATVTLSASWDVWSHRHANMELYGTHGSLYVPDPNFFGGTVEASGRDKDIKPLEAWEHPFGKINQESPSGSRANYRTAGLADMAMALIEGRDARCSLDRTLHGVDVMTSILKSGEEGRFIDLSTTCTQPAALGIEEAQALMK
;
A
#
# COMPACT_ATOMS: atom_id res chain seq x y z
N MET A 1 -23.09 -21.71 3.87
CA MET A 1 -22.68 -20.54 3.07
C MET A 1 -21.93 -19.61 4.00
N THR A 2 -20.73 -19.21 3.66
CA THR A 2 -19.98 -18.19 4.43
C THR A 2 -20.76 -16.88 4.41
N ARG A 3 -20.92 -16.21 5.56
CA ARG A 3 -21.54 -14.88 5.63
C ARG A 3 -20.77 -13.94 4.70
N GLU A 4 -21.47 -13.17 3.84
CA GLU A 4 -20.88 -12.10 3.06
C GLU A 4 -21.20 -10.75 3.74
N LEU A 5 -20.18 -9.88 3.86
CA LEU A 5 -20.36 -8.50 4.31
C LEU A 5 -20.75 -7.63 3.12
N GLY A 6 -21.73 -6.75 3.31
CA GLY A 6 -22.09 -5.73 2.34
C GLY A 6 -21.02 -4.64 2.25
N VAL A 7 -20.59 -4.33 1.04
CA VAL A 7 -19.56 -3.33 0.78
C VAL A 7 -20.14 -2.15 -0.01
N GLY A 8 -19.90 -0.93 0.50
CA GLY A 8 -20.08 0.32 -0.22
C GLY A 8 -18.75 0.90 -0.68
N ILE A 9 -18.72 1.59 -1.81
CA ILE A 9 -17.52 2.27 -2.31
C ILE A 9 -17.78 3.77 -2.40
N ILE A 10 -16.95 4.59 -1.75
CA ILE A 10 -16.95 6.05 -1.91
C ILE A 10 -15.70 6.46 -2.68
N GLY A 11 -15.91 7.15 -3.82
CA GLY A 11 -14.87 7.50 -4.78
C GLY A 11 -14.93 6.57 -6.00
N CYS A 12 -15.42 7.12 -7.13
CA CYS A 12 -15.65 6.39 -8.38
C CYS A 12 -14.63 6.78 -9.46
N GLY A 13 -13.43 7.18 -9.04
CA GLY A 13 -12.29 7.52 -9.91
C GLY A 13 -11.64 6.29 -10.56
N ASN A 14 -10.42 6.47 -11.07
CA ASN A 14 -9.71 5.44 -11.84
C ASN A 14 -9.49 4.15 -11.05
N ILE A 15 -9.03 4.24 -9.79
CA ILE A 15 -8.72 3.05 -8.98
C ILE A 15 -9.96 2.21 -8.65
N SER A 16 -11.16 2.81 -8.64
CA SER A 16 -12.38 2.10 -8.33
C SER A 16 -12.68 0.94 -9.29
N THR A 17 -12.27 1.07 -10.58
CA THR A 17 -12.41 -0.02 -11.57
C THR A 17 -11.72 -1.28 -11.11
N THR A 18 -10.55 -1.16 -10.49
CA THR A 18 -9.79 -2.29 -9.97
C THR A 18 -10.54 -2.99 -8.84
N TYR A 19 -11.09 -2.21 -7.88
CA TYR A 19 -11.86 -2.77 -6.76
C TYR A 19 -13.14 -3.46 -7.24
N PHE A 20 -13.90 -2.84 -8.15
CA PHE A 20 -15.10 -3.47 -8.72
C PHE A 20 -14.80 -4.75 -9.50
N ALA A 21 -13.75 -4.73 -10.33
CA ALA A 21 -13.38 -5.87 -11.16
C ALA A 21 -12.86 -7.06 -10.36
N LEU A 22 -12.10 -6.80 -9.27
CA LEU A 22 -11.42 -7.84 -8.52
C LEU A 22 -12.21 -8.33 -7.29
N ALA A 23 -13.09 -7.51 -6.70
CA ALA A 23 -13.89 -7.93 -5.55
C ALA A 23 -14.68 -9.24 -5.77
N PRO A 24 -15.23 -9.52 -6.95
CA PRO A 24 -15.93 -10.78 -7.22
C PRO A 24 -15.07 -12.03 -7.10
N LEU A 25 -13.74 -11.92 -7.15
CA LEU A 25 -12.82 -13.05 -6.99
C LEU A 25 -12.74 -13.57 -5.55
N PHE A 26 -13.21 -12.77 -4.58
CA PHE A 26 -12.99 -13.01 -3.16
C PHE A 26 -14.28 -13.41 -2.43
N LYS A 27 -14.14 -14.24 -1.41
CA LYS A 27 -15.18 -14.62 -0.46
C LYS A 27 -15.38 -13.53 0.62
N GLY A 28 -16.45 -13.63 1.35
CA GLY A 28 -16.73 -12.83 2.54
C GLY A 28 -17.18 -11.39 2.26
N LEU A 29 -17.23 -10.96 0.99
CA LEU A 29 -17.64 -9.61 0.62
C LEU A 29 -18.52 -9.57 -0.65
N LYS A 30 -19.42 -8.59 -0.68
CA LYS A 30 -20.26 -8.28 -1.84
C LYS A 30 -20.42 -6.77 -2.00
N VAL A 31 -19.97 -6.23 -3.12
CA VAL A 31 -20.18 -4.80 -3.42
C VAL A 31 -21.65 -4.57 -3.78
N LEU A 32 -22.29 -3.68 -3.03
CA LEU A 32 -23.74 -3.39 -3.16
C LEU A 32 -24.01 -2.03 -3.79
N ALA A 33 -23.20 -1.02 -3.46
CA ALA A 33 -23.43 0.35 -3.88
C ALA A 33 -22.14 1.12 -4.03
N CYS A 34 -22.20 2.23 -4.76
CA CYS A 34 -21.15 3.23 -4.83
C CYS A 34 -21.71 4.65 -4.74
N ALA A 35 -20.85 5.57 -4.33
CA ALA A 35 -21.13 7.00 -4.24
C ALA A 35 -19.89 7.83 -4.63
N ASP A 36 -20.13 9.01 -5.15
CA ASP A 36 -19.10 10.01 -5.46
C ASP A 36 -19.71 11.41 -5.33
N ILE A 37 -18.90 12.42 -5.05
CA ILE A 37 -19.32 13.82 -5.12
C ILE A 37 -19.74 14.20 -6.55
N ASN A 38 -19.12 13.57 -7.55
CA ASN A 38 -19.56 13.58 -8.93
C ASN A 38 -20.56 12.44 -9.16
N VAL A 39 -21.85 12.77 -9.10
CA VAL A 39 -22.96 11.82 -9.24
C VAL A 39 -22.87 11.04 -10.56
N GLN A 40 -22.45 11.68 -11.64
CA GLN A 40 -22.31 11.04 -12.96
C GLN A 40 -21.21 9.96 -12.96
N ALA A 41 -20.12 10.16 -12.21
CA ALA A 41 -19.09 9.15 -12.04
C ALA A 41 -19.64 7.93 -11.27
N ALA A 42 -20.43 8.15 -10.22
CA ALA A 42 -21.08 7.06 -9.48
C ALA A 42 -22.08 6.29 -10.35
N GLU A 43 -22.91 6.99 -11.12
CA GLU A 43 -23.89 6.37 -12.04
C GLU A 43 -23.20 5.55 -13.14
N ALA A 44 -22.09 6.05 -13.70
CA ALA A 44 -21.32 5.35 -14.71
C ALA A 44 -20.75 4.03 -14.15
N ARG A 45 -20.13 4.05 -12.96
CA ARG A 45 -19.60 2.85 -12.30
C ARG A 45 -20.70 1.88 -11.89
N ALA A 46 -21.81 2.40 -11.36
CA ALA A 46 -22.95 1.57 -10.99
C ALA A 46 -23.52 0.80 -12.18
N LYS A 47 -23.65 1.46 -13.34
CA LYS A 47 -24.10 0.84 -14.59
C LYS A 47 -23.10 -0.19 -15.10
N GLU A 48 -21.79 0.12 -15.06
CA GLU A 48 -20.72 -0.75 -15.56
C GLU A 48 -20.63 -2.06 -14.77
N TYR A 49 -20.76 -1.98 -13.43
CA TYR A 49 -20.55 -3.13 -12.54
C TYR A 49 -21.82 -3.70 -11.91
N GLY A 50 -22.99 -3.21 -12.27
CA GLY A 50 -24.29 -3.76 -11.83
C GLY A 50 -24.57 -3.53 -10.34
N VAL A 51 -24.07 -2.43 -9.75
CA VAL A 51 -24.33 -2.03 -8.37
C VAL A 51 -25.24 -0.81 -8.31
N LYS A 52 -25.65 -0.37 -7.11
CA LYS A 52 -26.52 0.81 -6.95
C LYS A 52 -25.66 2.09 -6.85
N ALA A 53 -25.99 3.13 -7.63
CA ALA A 53 -25.50 4.48 -7.35
C ALA A 53 -26.34 5.09 -6.22
N GLN A 54 -25.71 5.66 -5.22
CA GLN A 54 -26.35 6.32 -4.09
C GLN A 54 -25.65 7.68 -3.81
N THR A 55 -26.32 8.55 -3.07
CA THR A 55 -25.60 9.68 -2.43
C THR A 55 -24.72 9.14 -1.32
N ILE A 56 -23.69 9.91 -0.92
CA ILE A 56 -22.80 9.51 0.20
C ILE A 56 -23.65 9.27 1.46
N ASP A 57 -24.57 10.16 1.79
CA ASP A 57 -25.43 10.03 2.98
C ASP A 57 -26.31 8.78 2.91
N ALA A 58 -26.89 8.47 1.75
CA ALA A 58 -27.72 7.29 1.58
C ALA A 58 -26.90 5.99 1.67
N LEU A 59 -25.67 5.98 1.16
CA LEU A 59 -24.75 4.86 1.29
C LEU A 59 -24.35 4.63 2.74
N LEU A 60 -24.03 5.69 3.47
CA LEU A 60 -23.67 5.61 4.89
C LEU A 60 -24.86 5.19 5.78
N ALA A 61 -26.08 5.56 5.40
CA ALA A 61 -27.31 5.16 6.12
C ALA A 61 -27.84 3.76 5.72
N ASN A 62 -27.23 3.09 4.76
CA ASN A 62 -27.69 1.78 4.27
C ASN A 62 -27.27 0.65 5.22
N ASP A 63 -28.25 0.01 5.89
CA ASP A 63 -28.03 -1.06 6.86
C ASP A 63 -27.49 -2.38 6.22
N GLU A 64 -27.62 -2.54 4.91
CA GLU A 64 -27.03 -3.69 4.19
C GLU A 64 -25.50 -3.56 4.01
N ILE A 65 -24.93 -2.37 4.26
CA ILE A 65 -23.49 -2.11 4.12
C ILE A 65 -22.81 -2.22 5.49
N ASP A 66 -21.88 -3.15 5.61
CA ASP A 66 -21.05 -3.38 6.80
C ASP A 66 -19.71 -2.63 6.70
N VAL A 67 -19.11 -2.59 5.50
CA VAL A 67 -17.77 -2.01 5.23
C VAL A 67 -17.89 -0.98 4.12
N VAL A 68 -17.25 0.18 4.30
CA VAL A 68 -17.13 1.18 3.24
C VAL A 68 -15.67 1.31 2.80
N VAL A 69 -15.45 1.20 1.49
CA VAL A 69 -14.15 1.39 0.86
C VAL A 69 -14.01 2.85 0.46
N ASN A 70 -13.00 3.52 0.98
CA ASN A 70 -12.68 4.92 0.69
C ASN A 70 -11.62 5.00 -0.40
N LEU A 71 -12.02 5.36 -1.61
CA LEU A 71 -11.19 5.50 -2.81
C LEU A 71 -11.11 6.97 -3.27
N THR A 72 -11.29 7.90 -2.37
CA THR A 72 -11.20 9.33 -2.66
C THR A 72 -9.75 9.77 -2.89
N ILE A 73 -9.49 11.06 -2.96
CA ILE A 73 -8.14 11.60 -3.05
C ILE A 73 -7.50 11.68 -1.65
N PRO A 74 -6.16 11.70 -1.53
CA PRO A 74 -5.46 11.68 -0.23
C PRO A 74 -5.96 12.69 0.79
N ASP A 75 -6.23 13.94 0.38
CA ASP A 75 -6.75 14.99 1.27
C ASP A 75 -8.14 14.67 1.83
N ALA A 76 -8.93 13.87 1.13
CA ALA A 76 -10.28 13.47 1.55
C ALA A 76 -10.29 12.15 2.33
N HIS A 77 -9.19 11.38 2.39
CA HIS A 77 -9.16 10.09 3.08
C HIS A 77 -9.55 10.20 4.54
N PHE A 78 -8.98 11.16 5.28
CA PHE A 78 -9.30 11.35 6.69
C PHE A 78 -10.76 11.75 6.93
N PRO A 79 -11.30 12.86 6.37
CA PRO A 79 -12.66 13.27 6.67
C PRO A 79 -13.71 12.25 6.20
N VAL A 80 -13.48 11.56 5.08
CA VAL A 80 -14.41 10.50 4.60
C VAL A 80 -14.33 9.27 5.50
N SER A 81 -13.14 8.79 5.87
CA SER A 81 -12.99 7.66 6.79
C SER A 81 -13.60 7.94 8.16
N LYS A 82 -13.47 9.18 8.66
CA LYS A 82 -14.11 9.63 9.90
C LYS A 82 -15.63 9.55 9.78
N ALA A 83 -16.22 10.10 8.73
CA ALA A 83 -17.66 10.04 8.47
C ALA A 83 -18.19 8.61 8.39
N ILE A 84 -17.45 7.70 7.74
CA ILE A 84 -17.78 6.27 7.66
C ILE A 84 -17.84 5.66 9.07
N LEU A 85 -16.80 5.88 9.89
CA LEU A 85 -16.77 5.38 11.27
C LEU A 85 -17.89 6.00 12.12
N GLU A 86 -18.17 7.29 11.97
CA GLU A 86 -19.26 7.98 12.67
C GLU A 86 -20.62 7.40 12.30
N ALA A 87 -20.81 6.95 11.06
CA ALA A 87 -21.99 6.24 10.59
C ALA A 87 -22.08 4.78 11.07
N GLY A 88 -21.10 4.29 11.85
CA GLY A 88 -21.10 2.92 12.39
C GLY A 88 -20.66 1.83 11.41
N LYS A 89 -19.92 2.19 10.37
CA LYS A 89 -19.40 1.25 9.36
C LYS A 89 -17.91 1.02 9.55
N HIS A 90 -17.43 -0.18 9.22
CA HIS A 90 -16.00 -0.47 9.09
C HIS A 90 -15.42 0.27 7.88
N VAL A 91 -14.13 0.61 7.93
CA VAL A 91 -13.43 1.35 6.86
C VAL A 91 -12.33 0.50 6.24
N TYR A 92 -12.27 0.47 4.92
CA TYR A 92 -11.07 0.11 4.19
C TYR A 92 -10.69 1.28 3.27
N SER A 93 -9.49 1.84 3.43
CA SER A 93 -9.09 3.03 2.67
C SER A 93 -7.97 2.75 1.69
N GLU A 94 -7.94 3.51 0.60
CA GLU A 94 -6.72 3.63 -0.21
C GLU A 94 -5.61 4.34 0.57
N LYS A 95 -4.39 4.13 0.08
CA LYS A 95 -3.18 4.75 0.64
C LYS A 95 -3.01 6.20 0.12
N PRO A 96 -2.39 7.08 0.91
CA PRO A 96 -2.13 6.97 2.34
C PRO A 96 -3.43 7.10 3.14
N LEU A 97 -3.59 6.35 4.23
CA LEU A 97 -4.80 6.43 5.07
C LEU A 97 -5.06 7.86 5.56
N VAL A 98 -3.99 8.52 5.99
CA VAL A 98 -3.97 9.88 6.52
C VAL A 98 -2.67 10.56 6.15
N LEU A 99 -2.62 11.90 6.26
CA LEU A 99 -1.44 12.71 6.00
C LEU A 99 -0.68 13.11 7.28
N SER A 100 -1.26 12.85 8.47
CA SER A 100 -0.59 13.06 9.75
C SER A 100 -0.98 12.00 10.78
N LEU A 101 -0.13 11.81 11.79
CA LEU A 101 -0.41 10.85 12.87
C LEU A 101 -1.60 11.28 13.72
N GLU A 102 -1.79 12.56 13.92
CA GLU A 102 -2.91 13.10 14.71
C GLU A 102 -4.25 12.69 14.09
N GLN A 103 -4.38 12.77 12.77
CA GLN A 103 -5.54 12.28 12.03
C GLN A 103 -5.73 10.78 12.24
N GLY A 104 -4.65 10.01 12.18
CA GLY A 104 -4.67 8.57 12.38
C GLY A 104 -5.10 8.17 13.79
N GLU A 105 -4.60 8.85 14.81
CA GLU A 105 -4.99 8.62 16.20
C GLU A 105 -6.46 8.99 16.45
N GLU A 106 -6.98 10.00 15.77
CA GLU A 106 -8.41 10.32 15.83
C GLU A 106 -9.26 9.19 15.24
N LEU A 107 -8.90 8.64 14.07
CA LEU A 107 -9.57 7.46 13.50
C LEU A 107 -9.50 6.27 14.45
N ARG A 108 -8.33 6.00 15.06
CA ARG A 108 -8.15 4.93 16.04
C ARG A 108 -9.09 5.10 17.24
N ARG A 109 -9.18 6.30 17.78
CA ARG A 109 -10.05 6.61 18.92
C ARG A 109 -11.52 6.37 18.58
N ILE A 110 -11.99 6.81 17.42
CA ILE A 110 -13.38 6.61 16.98
C ILE A 110 -13.66 5.13 16.73
N ALA A 111 -12.80 4.45 16.00
CA ALA A 111 -12.93 3.02 15.70
C ALA A 111 -13.02 2.19 16.99
N LYS A 112 -12.12 2.44 17.95
CA LYS A 112 -12.13 1.76 19.26
C LYS A 112 -13.42 2.06 20.05
N ALA A 113 -13.88 3.30 20.10
CA ALA A 113 -15.09 3.69 20.83
C ALA A 113 -16.36 3.03 20.28
N LYS A 114 -16.38 2.73 18.97
CA LYS A 114 -17.53 2.13 18.28
C LYS A 114 -17.35 0.64 18.00
N ASN A 115 -16.26 0.02 18.43
CA ASN A 115 -15.90 -1.37 18.12
C ASN A 115 -15.88 -1.64 16.60
N LEU A 116 -15.28 -0.72 15.84
CA LEU A 116 -15.14 -0.80 14.40
C LEU A 116 -13.69 -1.04 14.01
N SER A 117 -13.47 -1.61 12.83
CA SER A 117 -12.14 -1.87 12.27
C SER A 117 -11.83 -0.89 11.15
N VAL A 118 -10.55 -0.54 11.03
CA VAL A 118 -10.00 0.22 9.93
C VAL A 118 -8.89 -0.59 9.28
N GLY A 119 -9.04 -0.88 7.99
CA GLY A 119 -8.00 -1.44 7.15
C GLY A 119 -7.54 -0.42 6.12
N CYS A 120 -6.34 -0.62 5.56
CA CYS A 120 -5.82 0.26 4.53
C CYS A 120 -4.86 -0.46 3.56
N ALA A 121 -4.95 -0.09 2.29
CA ALA A 121 -3.92 -0.40 1.31
C ALA A 121 -2.55 0.20 1.73
N PRO A 122 -1.42 -0.28 1.20
CA PRO A 122 -1.34 -1.29 0.16
C PRO A 122 -1.48 -2.71 0.71
N ASP A 123 -2.01 -3.57 -0.13
CA ASP A 123 -2.19 -4.99 0.13
C ASP A 123 -1.28 -5.88 -0.74
N THR A 124 -0.42 -5.28 -1.54
CA THR A 124 0.48 -5.97 -2.47
C THR A 124 1.49 -6.88 -1.77
N PHE A 125 1.86 -6.60 -0.51
CA PHE A 125 2.71 -7.48 0.29
C PHE A 125 2.07 -8.86 0.56
N LEU A 126 0.75 -9.02 0.36
CA LEU A 126 0.05 -10.30 0.36
C LEU A 126 0.27 -11.11 -0.93
N GLY A 127 0.90 -10.52 -1.93
CA GLY A 127 1.19 -11.15 -3.21
C GLY A 127 2.12 -12.35 -3.11
N GLY A 128 1.97 -13.29 -4.06
CA GLY A 128 2.68 -14.56 -4.04
C GLY A 128 4.20 -14.42 -3.95
N ALA A 129 4.80 -13.44 -4.65
CA ALA A 129 6.23 -13.19 -4.58
C ALA A 129 6.69 -12.73 -3.18
N HIS A 130 5.95 -11.80 -2.56
CA HIS A 130 6.29 -11.27 -1.25
C HIS A 130 6.06 -12.26 -0.12
N GLN A 131 5.05 -13.11 -0.26
CA GLN A 131 4.80 -14.20 0.69
C GLN A 131 5.79 -15.36 0.51
N LEU A 132 6.30 -15.60 -0.70
CA LEU A 132 7.44 -16.52 -0.92
C LEU A 132 8.71 -15.99 -0.22
N ALA A 133 9.00 -14.70 -0.40
CA ALA A 133 10.13 -14.05 0.27
C ALA A 133 9.99 -14.13 1.81
N ARG A 134 8.78 -13.86 2.33
CA ARG A 134 8.48 -14.00 3.76
C ARG A 134 8.69 -15.44 4.26
N LYS A 135 8.12 -16.41 3.58
CA LYS A 135 8.30 -17.83 3.91
C LYS A 135 9.78 -18.22 3.92
N PHE A 136 10.55 -17.80 2.93
CA PHE A 136 11.97 -18.11 2.83
C PHE A 136 12.77 -17.53 4.01
N ILE A 137 12.43 -16.33 4.48
CA ILE A 137 13.03 -15.73 5.68
C ILE A 137 12.61 -16.50 6.94
N ASP A 138 11.31 -16.79 7.10
CA ASP A 138 10.78 -17.48 8.27
C ASP A 138 11.34 -18.92 8.40
N ASP A 139 11.60 -19.58 7.28
CA ASP A 139 12.26 -20.92 7.21
C ASP A 139 13.77 -20.84 7.46
N GLY A 140 14.34 -19.64 7.64
CA GLY A 140 15.77 -19.44 7.91
C GLY A 140 16.66 -19.43 6.67
N GLY A 141 16.10 -19.32 5.46
CA GLY A 141 16.82 -19.41 4.20
C GLY A 141 18.01 -18.44 4.04
N ILE A 142 17.90 -17.24 4.61
CA ILE A 142 19.03 -16.30 4.70
C ILE A 142 19.54 -16.12 6.15
N GLY A 143 19.03 -16.90 7.11
CA GLY A 143 19.25 -16.67 8.53
C GLY A 143 18.60 -15.39 9.05
N ARG A 144 19.15 -14.79 10.09
CA ARG A 144 18.62 -13.52 10.64
C ARG A 144 18.97 -12.36 9.70
N VAL A 145 17.95 -11.60 9.27
CA VAL A 145 18.17 -10.37 8.49
C VAL A 145 18.96 -9.36 9.33
N THR A 146 20.04 -8.84 8.78
CA THR A 146 20.93 -7.89 9.45
C THR A 146 20.93 -6.52 8.79
N SER A 147 20.79 -6.49 7.46
CA SER A 147 20.78 -5.25 6.69
C SER A 147 20.04 -5.42 5.36
N GLY A 148 19.89 -4.33 4.63
CA GLY A 148 19.28 -4.36 3.30
C GLY A 148 19.33 -3.01 2.60
N ALA A 149 18.83 -2.99 1.37
CA ALA A 149 18.69 -1.78 0.58
C ALA A 149 17.41 -1.85 -0.27
N CYS A 150 16.73 -0.72 -0.39
CA CYS A 150 15.53 -0.57 -1.22
C CYS A 150 15.68 0.63 -2.15
N TYR A 151 15.23 0.46 -3.39
CA TYR A 151 15.35 1.47 -4.43
C TYR A 151 14.01 1.63 -5.17
N VAL A 152 13.41 2.81 -4.99
CA VAL A 152 12.20 3.24 -5.73
C VAL A 152 12.54 4.52 -6.48
N MET A 153 13.08 4.35 -7.68
CA MET A 153 13.68 5.44 -8.43
C MET A 153 13.15 5.47 -9.87
N SER A 154 12.75 6.64 -10.34
CA SER A 154 12.24 6.88 -11.70
C SER A 154 12.50 8.32 -12.13
N PRO A 155 12.27 8.67 -13.41
CA PRO A 155 12.45 10.04 -13.88
C PRO A 155 11.34 11.03 -13.50
N GLY A 156 10.23 10.56 -12.91
CA GLY A 156 9.13 11.42 -12.45
C GLY A 156 7.78 11.14 -13.11
N MET A 157 6.73 11.71 -12.55
CA MET A 157 5.33 11.46 -12.92
C MET A 157 4.86 12.35 -14.08
N GLU A 158 5.51 13.48 -14.27
CA GLU A 158 5.21 14.47 -15.33
C GLU A 158 5.42 13.92 -16.74
N MET A 159 6.08 12.79 -16.87
CA MET A 159 6.37 12.15 -18.17
C MET A 159 5.21 11.31 -18.70
N TRP A 160 4.27 10.90 -17.85
CA TRP A 160 3.20 9.98 -18.26
C TRP A 160 1.83 10.32 -17.65
N HIS A 161 1.77 11.03 -16.51
CA HIS A 161 0.50 11.34 -15.87
C HIS A 161 -0.14 12.59 -16.48
N PRO A 162 -1.43 12.58 -16.87
CA PRO A 162 -2.07 13.74 -17.53
C PRO A 162 -2.22 14.97 -16.62
N ASN A 163 -2.24 14.79 -15.29
CA ASN A 163 -2.35 15.87 -14.30
C ASN A 163 -1.37 15.60 -13.14
N PRO A 164 -0.04 15.84 -13.33
CA PRO A 164 0.96 15.43 -12.37
C PRO A 164 1.18 16.39 -11.20
N ASP A 165 0.51 17.53 -11.14
CA ASP A 165 0.78 18.61 -10.17
C ASP A 165 0.81 18.14 -8.73
N PHE A 166 -0.19 17.36 -8.30
CA PHE A 166 -0.33 16.91 -6.90
C PHE A 166 0.83 16.06 -6.42
N PHE A 167 1.53 15.36 -7.31
CA PHE A 167 2.72 14.59 -6.95
C PHE A 167 3.88 15.46 -6.47
N PHE A 168 3.94 16.72 -6.91
CA PHE A 168 5.03 17.65 -6.62
C PHE A 168 4.67 18.72 -5.57
N LEU A 169 3.47 18.65 -4.98
CA LEU A 169 2.99 19.53 -3.93
C LEU A 169 3.18 18.90 -2.54
N PRO A 170 3.03 19.66 -1.42
CA PRO A 170 3.01 19.10 -0.07
C PRO A 170 1.99 17.97 0.05
N GLY A 171 2.37 16.86 0.67
CA GLY A 171 1.58 15.62 0.69
C GLY A 171 1.87 14.66 -0.48
N GLY A 172 2.63 15.09 -1.47
CA GLY A 172 3.16 14.27 -2.56
C GLY A 172 4.62 13.84 -2.33
N GLY A 173 5.32 13.57 -3.42
CA GLY A 173 6.72 13.11 -3.42
C GLY A 173 6.85 11.59 -3.43
N PRO A 174 8.04 11.08 -3.83
CA PRO A 174 8.26 9.66 -4.05
C PRO A 174 8.06 8.81 -2.78
N ILE A 175 8.33 9.37 -1.59
CA ILE A 175 8.18 8.62 -0.34
C ILE A 175 6.71 8.47 0.08
N LEU A 176 5.86 9.47 -0.13
CA LEU A 176 4.45 9.38 0.23
C LEU A 176 3.61 8.65 -0.81
N ASP A 177 4.04 8.63 -2.07
CA ASP A 177 3.34 7.92 -3.13
C ASP A 177 3.72 6.44 -3.20
N LEU A 178 5.01 6.11 -3.26
CA LEU A 178 5.51 4.74 -3.44
C LEU A 178 6.07 4.12 -2.15
N GLY A 179 6.51 4.93 -1.20
CA GLY A 179 6.98 4.46 0.11
C GLY A 179 6.00 3.53 0.84
N PRO A 180 4.67 3.73 0.78
CA PRO A 180 3.72 2.82 1.42
C PRO A 180 3.93 1.35 1.05
N TYR A 181 4.23 1.05 -0.23
CA TYR A 181 4.45 -0.32 -0.71
C TYR A 181 5.73 -0.93 -0.14
N TYR A 182 6.83 -0.17 -0.19
CA TYR A 182 8.13 -0.61 0.31
C TYR A 182 8.13 -0.79 1.82
N ILE A 183 7.57 0.18 2.57
CA ILE A 183 7.50 0.13 4.03
C ILE A 183 6.57 -1.00 4.50
N ALA A 184 5.41 -1.17 3.85
CA ALA A 184 4.51 -2.28 4.17
C ALA A 184 5.19 -3.64 3.97
N ASN A 185 5.95 -3.81 2.89
CA ASN A 185 6.65 -5.07 2.63
C ASN A 185 7.88 -5.24 3.54
N LEU A 186 8.60 -4.18 3.88
CA LEU A 186 9.68 -4.24 4.89
C LEU A 186 9.14 -4.66 6.27
N ILE A 187 8.00 -4.12 6.68
CA ILE A 187 7.32 -4.54 7.92
C ILE A 187 6.90 -6.02 7.83
N ASN A 188 6.38 -6.45 6.67
CA ASN A 188 6.05 -7.85 6.42
C ASN A 188 7.26 -8.77 6.52
N LEU A 189 8.43 -8.37 6.03
CA LEU A 189 9.62 -9.22 5.95
C LEU A 189 10.52 -9.15 7.19
N ILE A 190 10.59 -7.99 7.87
CA ILE A 190 11.56 -7.73 8.95
C ILE A 190 10.87 -7.43 10.28
N GLY A 191 9.69 -6.81 10.24
CA GLY A 191 8.98 -6.30 11.42
C GLY A 191 9.01 -4.77 11.52
N PRO A 192 8.65 -4.18 12.66
CA PRO A 192 8.51 -2.74 12.81
C PRO A 192 9.84 -1.98 12.81
N VAL A 193 9.81 -0.76 12.30
CA VAL A 193 10.91 0.20 12.32
C VAL A 193 10.94 0.88 13.69
N LYS A 194 12.15 1.14 14.21
CA LYS A 194 12.38 1.78 15.51
C LYS A 194 12.69 3.26 15.36
N ARG A 195 13.56 3.61 14.41
CA ARG A 195 13.94 5.00 14.12
C ARG A 195 14.42 5.16 12.68
N VAL A 196 14.46 6.40 12.21
CA VAL A 196 14.89 6.74 10.86
C VAL A 196 15.85 7.93 10.86
N GLY A 197 16.73 7.96 9.86
CA GLY A 197 17.57 9.11 9.53
C GLY A 197 17.51 9.34 8.02
N ALA A 198 17.47 10.60 7.56
CA ALA A 198 17.37 10.88 6.14
C ALA A 198 18.07 12.17 5.71
N MET A 199 18.42 12.22 4.42
CA MET A 199 18.72 13.43 3.68
C MET A 199 17.71 13.57 2.55
N THR A 200 17.25 14.79 2.32
CA THR A 200 16.28 15.11 1.26
C THR A 200 16.82 16.21 0.35
N SER A 201 16.48 16.12 -0.91
CA SER A 201 16.83 17.15 -1.91
C SER A 201 15.76 17.28 -2.97
N MET A 202 15.89 18.31 -3.77
CA MET A 202 15.02 18.64 -4.90
C MET A 202 15.91 19.07 -6.07
N ALA A 203 15.86 18.32 -7.17
CA ALA A 203 16.74 18.60 -8.33
C ALA A 203 16.40 19.94 -9.03
N SER A 204 15.12 20.34 -9.02
CA SER A 204 14.67 21.60 -9.63
C SER A 204 13.43 22.13 -8.89
N PRO A 205 13.28 23.46 -8.76
CA PRO A 205 12.06 24.08 -8.20
C PRO A 205 10.85 23.97 -9.12
N THR A 206 11.02 23.51 -10.35
CA THR A 206 9.95 23.31 -11.34
C THR A 206 10.16 22.04 -12.14
N ARG A 207 9.06 21.51 -12.71
CA ARG A 207 9.06 20.44 -13.71
C ARG A 207 8.28 20.87 -14.94
N THR A 208 8.68 20.36 -16.10
CA THR A 208 7.94 20.54 -17.36
C THR A 208 7.17 19.24 -17.65
N ILE A 209 5.85 19.35 -17.78
CA ILE A 209 4.99 18.22 -18.16
C ILE A 209 5.32 17.83 -19.61
N THR A 210 5.56 16.55 -19.83
CA THR A 210 5.80 15.99 -21.17
C THR A 210 4.71 15.02 -21.61
N SER A 211 3.70 14.79 -20.77
CA SER A 211 2.51 14.01 -21.09
C SER A 211 1.38 14.87 -21.65
N GLU A 212 0.56 14.27 -22.53
CA GLU A 212 -0.65 14.93 -23.03
C GLU A 212 -1.77 14.90 -21.97
N PRO A 213 -2.71 15.87 -21.96
CA PRO A 213 -2.86 17.01 -22.89
C PRO A 213 -2.08 18.27 -22.50
N ARG A 214 -1.24 18.21 -21.44
CA ARG A 214 -0.59 19.38 -20.84
C ARG A 214 0.90 19.51 -21.17
N ASN A 215 1.34 18.89 -22.26
CA ASN A 215 2.73 18.92 -22.69
C ASN A 215 3.26 20.36 -22.86
N GLY A 216 4.41 20.62 -22.24
CA GLY A 216 5.06 21.94 -22.24
C GLY A 216 4.68 22.86 -21.09
N GLU A 217 3.66 22.53 -20.28
CA GLU A 217 3.34 23.31 -19.09
C GLU A 217 4.39 23.13 -17.99
N ILE A 218 4.68 24.23 -17.27
CA ILE A 218 5.63 24.24 -16.16
C ILE A 218 4.85 24.23 -14.85
N ILE A 219 5.17 23.29 -13.97
CA ILE A 219 4.56 23.13 -12.64
C ILE A 219 5.59 23.34 -11.53
N PRO A 220 5.18 23.90 -10.36
CA PRO A 220 6.06 24.08 -9.23
C PRO A 220 6.33 22.75 -8.50
N VAL A 221 7.56 22.59 -7.98
CA VAL A 221 7.94 21.51 -7.07
C VAL A 221 8.06 22.09 -5.66
N LYS A 222 7.30 21.54 -4.71
CA LYS A 222 7.23 22.02 -3.32
C LYS A 222 7.41 20.88 -2.29
N THR A 223 7.90 19.74 -2.73
CA THR A 223 8.24 18.59 -1.91
C THR A 223 9.58 18.00 -2.34
N PRO A 224 10.34 17.34 -1.47
CA PRO A 224 11.55 16.65 -1.88
C PRO A 224 11.27 15.63 -2.99
N THR A 225 12.11 15.62 -4.01
CA THR A 225 12.06 14.69 -5.14
C THR A 225 13.09 13.58 -5.05
N THR A 226 14.08 13.71 -4.17
CA THR A 226 15.07 12.67 -3.83
C THR A 226 15.22 12.56 -2.32
N ILE A 227 15.06 11.35 -1.80
CA ILE A 227 15.18 10.99 -0.40
C ILE A 227 16.17 9.82 -0.27
N GLN A 228 17.16 9.98 0.60
CA GLN A 228 18.07 8.91 1.02
C GLN A 228 17.86 8.67 2.51
N ALA A 229 17.27 7.53 2.88
CA ALA A 229 16.89 7.23 4.24
C ALA A 229 17.65 6.00 4.78
N LEU A 230 17.87 5.99 6.09
CA LEU A 230 18.31 4.86 6.90
C LEU A 230 17.19 4.48 7.87
N LEU A 231 16.81 3.22 7.87
CA LEU A 231 15.80 2.67 8.76
C LEU A 231 16.47 1.67 9.72
N GLU A 232 16.30 1.86 11.02
CA GLU A 232 16.66 0.87 12.04
C GLU A 232 15.39 0.15 12.50
N PHE A 233 15.41 -1.17 12.43
CA PHE A 233 14.30 -2.03 12.86
C PHE A 233 14.43 -2.42 14.32
N VAL A 234 13.32 -2.78 14.96
CA VAL A 234 13.30 -3.20 16.38
C VAL A 234 14.19 -4.43 16.61
N ASN A 235 14.32 -5.33 15.63
CA ASN A 235 15.19 -6.51 15.71
C ASN A 235 16.69 -6.21 15.48
N GLY A 236 17.05 -4.93 15.27
CA GLY A 236 18.43 -4.46 15.05
C GLY A 236 18.89 -4.49 13.59
N ALA A 237 18.06 -4.92 12.64
CA ALA A 237 18.37 -4.79 11.22
C ALA A 237 18.40 -3.31 10.78
N THR A 238 19.21 -3.00 9.76
CA THR A 238 19.28 -1.66 9.17
C THR A 238 19.08 -1.73 7.67
N VAL A 239 18.22 -0.87 7.12
CA VAL A 239 17.92 -0.82 5.69
C VAL A 239 18.09 0.59 5.15
N THR A 240 18.76 0.72 4.00
CA THR A 240 18.76 1.96 3.22
C THR A 240 17.52 1.98 2.32
N LEU A 241 16.85 3.13 2.24
CA LEU A 241 15.74 3.37 1.31
C LEU A 241 16.04 4.61 0.47
N SER A 242 16.26 4.41 -0.83
CA SER A 242 16.41 5.47 -1.80
C SER A 242 15.11 5.64 -2.58
N ALA A 243 14.44 6.77 -2.40
CA ALA A 243 13.22 7.11 -3.13
C ALA A 243 13.48 8.39 -3.94
N SER A 244 13.36 8.31 -5.28
CA SER A 244 13.70 9.44 -6.13
C SER A 244 12.90 9.48 -7.43
N TRP A 245 12.50 10.68 -7.83
CA TRP A 245 11.96 11.01 -9.15
C TRP A 245 12.95 11.81 -10.02
N ASP A 246 14.24 11.75 -9.67
CA ASP A 246 15.33 12.43 -10.36
C ASP A 246 16.29 11.45 -11.06
N VAL A 247 15.92 10.16 -11.18
CA VAL A 247 16.79 9.10 -11.69
C VAL A 247 16.25 8.56 -13.01
N TRP A 248 17.03 8.76 -14.08
CA TRP A 248 16.66 8.30 -15.43
C TRP A 248 16.72 6.79 -15.60
N SER A 249 17.72 6.13 -15.01
CA SER A 249 17.85 4.68 -14.98
C SER A 249 18.81 4.23 -13.89
N HIS A 250 18.67 2.99 -13.40
CA HIS A 250 19.57 2.38 -12.42
C HIS A 250 19.69 0.87 -12.64
N ARG A 251 20.62 0.23 -11.93
CA ARG A 251 20.86 -1.23 -12.00
C ARG A 251 20.59 -1.96 -10.69
N HIS A 252 20.03 -1.29 -9.70
CA HIS A 252 19.68 -1.88 -8.42
C HIS A 252 18.45 -2.77 -8.54
N ALA A 253 18.40 -3.86 -7.77
CA ALA A 253 17.15 -4.55 -7.50
C ALA A 253 16.21 -3.65 -6.67
N ASN A 254 14.90 -3.90 -6.70
CA ASN A 254 13.95 -3.08 -5.95
C ASN A 254 14.19 -3.22 -4.43
N MET A 255 14.40 -4.45 -3.95
CA MET A 255 14.69 -4.72 -2.54
C MET A 255 15.74 -5.83 -2.43
N GLU A 256 16.76 -5.57 -1.63
CA GLU A 256 17.83 -6.51 -1.31
C GLU A 256 17.91 -6.65 0.21
N LEU A 257 17.81 -7.88 0.73
CA LEU A 257 17.94 -8.17 2.16
C LEU A 257 19.13 -9.09 2.38
N TYR A 258 19.96 -8.76 3.36
CA TYR A 258 21.16 -9.48 3.71
C TYR A 258 21.03 -10.09 5.09
N GLY A 259 21.16 -11.40 5.14
CA GLY A 259 21.09 -12.18 6.37
C GLY A 259 22.43 -12.79 6.76
N THR A 260 22.44 -13.46 7.89
CA THR A 260 23.65 -14.11 8.41
C THR A 260 24.11 -15.30 7.57
N HIS A 261 23.26 -15.85 6.70
CA HIS A 261 23.56 -17.03 5.91
C HIS A 261 23.40 -16.84 4.39
N GLY A 262 22.86 -15.71 3.95
CA GLY A 262 22.63 -15.47 2.53
C GLY A 262 22.01 -14.10 2.25
N SER A 263 21.65 -13.88 1.00
CA SER A 263 20.99 -12.66 0.51
C SER A 263 19.71 -13.02 -0.21
N LEU A 264 18.73 -12.13 -0.18
CA LEU A 264 17.43 -12.27 -0.81
C LEU A 264 17.13 -11.03 -1.65
N TYR A 265 16.69 -11.24 -2.87
CA TYR A 265 16.31 -10.21 -3.82
C TYR A 265 14.82 -10.30 -4.06
N VAL A 266 14.09 -9.26 -3.67
CA VAL A 266 12.63 -9.23 -3.69
C VAL A 266 12.18 -8.27 -4.79
N PRO A 267 11.22 -8.66 -5.64
CA PRO A 267 10.72 -7.81 -6.71
C PRO A 267 9.98 -6.58 -6.18
N ASP A 268 9.60 -5.67 -7.08
CA ASP A 268 8.91 -4.42 -6.74
C ASP A 268 7.64 -4.68 -5.91
N PRO A 269 7.59 -4.18 -4.67
CA PRO A 269 6.45 -4.38 -3.78
C PRO A 269 5.18 -3.63 -4.21
N ASN A 270 5.23 -2.82 -5.26
CA ASN A 270 4.04 -2.25 -5.88
C ASN A 270 3.21 -3.30 -6.66
N PHE A 271 3.74 -4.51 -6.87
CA PHE A 271 3.09 -5.60 -7.60
C PHE A 271 2.91 -6.84 -6.72
N PHE A 272 1.99 -7.75 -7.09
CA PHE A 272 1.75 -9.00 -6.36
C PHE A 272 2.70 -10.13 -6.73
N GLY A 273 3.22 -10.10 -7.95
CA GLY A 273 4.08 -11.11 -8.53
C GLY A 273 5.51 -10.62 -8.74
N GLY A 274 6.28 -11.44 -9.41
CA GLY A 274 7.69 -11.21 -9.72
C GLY A 274 8.56 -12.38 -9.28
N THR A 275 9.83 -12.36 -9.69
CA THR A 275 10.79 -13.39 -9.34
C THR A 275 11.50 -13.02 -8.04
N VAL A 276 11.49 -13.92 -7.08
CA VAL A 276 12.30 -13.83 -5.87
C VAL A 276 13.58 -14.63 -6.10
N GLU A 277 14.73 -14.01 -5.83
CA GLU A 277 16.02 -14.65 -5.99
C GLU A 277 16.77 -14.68 -4.66
N ALA A 278 17.62 -15.67 -4.49
CA ALA A 278 18.46 -15.78 -3.29
C ALA A 278 19.87 -16.23 -3.64
N SER A 279 20.80 -15.91 -2.77
CA SER A 279 22.15 -16.47 -2.80
C SER A 279 22.57 -16.93 -1.41
N GLY A 280 23.38 -18.00 -1.37
CA GLY A 280 23.95 -18.55 -0.16
C GLY A 280 25.49 -18.48 -0.19
N ARG A 281 26.14 -19.49 0.39
CA ARG A 281 27.61 -19.57 0.47
C ARG A 281 28.31 -19.72 -0.89
N ASP A 282 27.62 -20.27 -1.89
CA ASP A 282 28.11 -20.39 -3.27
C ASP A 282 28.19 -19.05 -4.01
N LYS A 283 27.53 -18.01 -3.47
CA LYS A 283 27.43 -16.65 -4.02
C LYS A 283 26.69 -16.55 -5.35
N ASP A 284 26.13 -17.62 -5.85
CA ASP A 284 25.31 -17.61 -7.05
C ASP A 284 23.91 -17.10 -6.72
N ILE A 285 23.46 -16.08 -7.42
CA ILE A 285 22.09 -15.57 -7.32
C ILE A 285 21.21 -16.45 -8.20
N LYS A 286 20.23 -17.10 -7.60
CA LYS A 286 19.31 -18.01 -8.29
C LYS A 286 17.87 -17.71 -7.93
N PRO A 287 16.94 -17.83 -8.88
CA PRO A 287 15.51 -17.79 -8.57
C PRO A 287 15.16 -18.85 -7.54
N LEU A 288 14.33 -18.49 -6.56
CA LEU A 288 13.68 -19.46 -5.71
C LEU A 288 12.68 -20.27 -6.53
N GLU A 289 12.45 -21.51 -6.13
CA GLU A 289 11.39 -22.33 -6.72
C GLU A 289 10.04 -21.61 -6.54
N ALA A 290 9.35 -21.40 -7.67
CA ALA A 290 8.03 -20.78 -7.67
C ALA A 290 7.04 -21.69 -6.92
N TRP A 291 6.18 -21.08 -6.12
CA TRP A 291 5.13 -21.81 -5.44
C TRP A 291 3.74 -21.44 -6.01
N GLU A 292 2.77 -22.34 -5.88
CA GLU A 292 1.42 -22.18 -6.45
C GLU A 292 0.54 -21.26 -5.60
N HIS A 293 1.08 -20.09 -5.22
CA HIS A 293 0.33 -19.13 -4.43
C HIS A 293 -0.75 -18.44 -5.28
N PRO A 294 -2.02 -18.41 -4.83
CA PRO A 294 -3.13 -17.84 -5.62
C PRO A 294 -2.86 -16.41 -6.09
N PHE A 295 -2.32 -15.56 -5.21
CA PHE A 295 -2.06 -14.14 -5.53
C PHE A 295 -0.72 -13.92 -6.27
N GLY A 296 -0.07 -14.97 -6.75
CA GLY A 296 1.06 -14.91 -7.67
C GLY A 296 0.68 -15.24 -9.12
N LYS A 297 -0.54 -15.75 -9.35
CA LYS A 297 -0.99 -16.14 -10.69
C LYS A 297 -1.31 -14.93 -11.54
N ILE A 298 -0.81 -14.92 -12.78
CA ILE A 298 -1.12 -13.85 -13.76
C ILE A 298 -2.62 -13.86 -14.04
N ASN A 299 -3.26 -12.70 -13.87
CA ASN A 299 -4.70 -12.52 -14.08
C ASN A 299 -5.04 -11.20 -14.79
N GLN A 300 -4.05 -10.41 -15.16
CA GLN A 300 -4.24 -9.15 -15.87
C GLN A 300 -3.21 -8.99 -16.98
N GLU A 301 -3.73 -8.69 -18.19
CA GLU A 301 -2.92 -8.24 -19.33
C GLU A 301 -2.89 -6.70 -19.36
N SER A 302 -1.74 -6.14 -19.69
CA SER A 302 -1.56 -4.70 -19.86
C SER A 302 -0.55 -4.40 -20.98
N PRO A 303 -0.51 -3.19 -21.53
CA PRO A 303 0.50 -2.80 -22.52
C PRO A 303 1.94 -2.95 -22.01
N SER A 304 2.15 -2.92 -20.70
CA SER A 304 3.45 -3.13 -20.05
C SER A 304 3.75 -4.59 -19.71
N GLY A 305 2.87 -5.54 -20.10
CA GLY A 305 3.02 -6.98 -19.87
C GLY A 305 1.96 -7.57 -18.96
N SER A 306 1.97 -8.90 -18.89
CA SER A 306 1.05 -9.69 -18.06
C SER A 306 1.49 -9.64 -16.61
N ARG A 307 0.54 -9.52 -15.66
CA ARG A 307 0.85 -9.41 -14.23
C ARG A 307 -0.19 -10.06 -13.33
N ALA A 308 0.23 -10.40 -12.13
CA ALA A 308 -0.67 -10.73 -11.03
C ALA A 308 -1.20 -9.42 -10.41
N ASN A 309 -2.50 -9.25 -10.35
CA ASN A 309 -3.17 -8.12 -9.73
C ASN A 309 -4.35 -8.61 -8.87
N TYR A 310 -4.18 -8.52 -7.57
CA TYR A 310 -5.16 -8.93 -6.57
C TYR A 310 -5.47 -7.80 -5.58
N ARG A 311 -5.33 -6.53 -6.02
CA ARG A 311 -5.78 -5.37 -5.25
C ARG A 311 -7.27 -5.53 -4.91
N THR A 312 -7.58 -5.60 -3.65
CA THR A 312 -8.79 -6.04 -2.93
C THR A 312 -8.51 -7.23 -2.00
N ALA A 313 -7.36 -7.89 -2.12
CA ALA A 313 -6.97 -8.98 -1.21
C ALA A 313 -6.94 -8.53 0.26
N GLY A 314 -6.48 -7.29 0.52
CA GLY A 314 -6.49 -6.71 1.86
C GLY A 314 -7.90 -6.42 2.38
N LEU A 315 -8.81 -5.99 1.53
CA LEU A 315 -10.23 -5.85 1.87
C LEU A 315 -10.87 -7.22 2.16
N ALA A 316 -10.56 -8.24 1.35
CA ALA A 316 -11.06 -9.60 1.54
C ALA A 316 -10.51 -10.22 2.83
N ASP A 317 -9.22 -10.05 3.13
CA ASP A 317 -8.62 -10.47 4.39
C ASP A 317 -9.28 -9.79 5.59
N MET A 318 -9.57 -8.47 5.49
CA MET A 318 -10.29 -7.73 6.53
C MET A 318 -11.73 -8.24 6.69
N ALA A 319 -12.45 -8.51 5.61
CA ALA A 319 -13.82 -9.03 5.66
C ALA A 319 -13.84 -10.42 6.36
N MET A 320 -12.94 -11.31 5.99
CA MET A 320 -12.82 -12.60 6.66
C MET A 320 -12.36 -12.46 8.11
N ALA A 321 -11.45 -11.54 8.40
CA ALA A 321 -11.02 -11.25 9.77
C ALA A 321 -12.18 -10.81 10.67
N LEU A 322 -13.07 -9.95 10.16
CA LEU A 322 -14.29 -9.53 10.86
C LEU A 322 -15.26 -10.70 11.10
N ILE A 323 -15.40 -11.59 10.13
CA ILE A 323 -16.28 -12.78 10.24
C ILE A 323 -15.71 -13.79 11.25
N GLU A 324 -14.40 -13.98 11.26
CA GLU A 324 -13.67 -14.98 12.06
C GLU A 324 -13.25 -14.46 13.43
N GLY A 325 -13.31 -13.16 13.67
CA GLY A 325 -12.88 -12.54 14.94
C GLY A 325 -11.36 -12.54 15.14
N ARG A 326 -10.59 -12.38 14.07
CA ARG A 326 -9.12 -12.27 14.09
C ARG A 326 -8.65 -10.89 13.61
N ASP A 327 -7.36 -10.62 13.76
CA ASP A 327 -6.74 -9.42 13.22
C ASP A 327 -6.61 -9.49 11.68
N ALA A 328 -6.86 -8.35 11.04
CA ALA A 328 -6.59 -8.19 9.61
C ALA A 328 -5.12 -7.88 9.35
N ARG A 329 -4.55 -8.45 8.27
CA ARG A 329 -3.15 -8.21 7.89
C ARG A 329 -2.89 -6.76 7.46
N CYS A 330 -3.87 -6.12 6.82
CA CYS A 330 -3.84 -4.69 6.47
C CYS A 330 -4.43 -3.81 7.60
N SER A 331 -3.95 -4.00 8.84
CA SER A 331 -4.50 -3.36 10.04
C SER A 331 -4.18 -1.87 10.15
N LEU A 332 -4.97 -1.17 10.98
CA LEU A 332 -4.75 0.25 11.31
C LEU A 332 -3.37 0.48 11.93
N ASP A 333 -2.95 -0.36 12.88
CA ASP A 333 -1.66 -0.20 13.58
C ASP A 333 -0.48 -0.28 12.62
N ARG A 334 -0.48 -1.28 11.71
CA ARG A 334 0.54 -1.39 10.66
C ARG A 334 0.54 -0.15 9.76
N THR A 335 -0.64 0.32 9.38
CA THR A 335 -0.79 1.48 8.49
C THR A 335 -0.29 2.76 9.15
N LEU A 336 -0.67 3.02 10.40
CA LEU A 336 -0.21 4.20 11.12
C LEU A 336 1.29 4.16 11.39
N HIS A 337 1.84 2.96 11.65
CA HIS A 337 3.29 2.80 11.73
C HIS A 337 3.96 3.15 10.39
N GLY A 338 3.41 2.73 9.27
CA GLY A 338 3.89 3.13 7.94
C GLY A 338 3.82 4.64 7.70
N VAL A 339 2.75 5.31 8.14
CA VAL A 339 2.63 6.77 8.08
C VAL A 339 3.71 7.44 8.94
N ASP A 340 3.91 6.96 10.18
CA ASP A 340 4.97 7.47 11.08
C ASP A 340 6.36 7.34 10.45
N VAL A 341 6.66 6.19 9.86
CA VAL A 341 7.93 5.97 9.15
C VAL A 341 8.13 7.02 8.05
N MET A 342 7.15 7.21 7.18
CA MET A 342 7.27 8.13 6.04
C MET A 342 7.37 9.59 6.47
N THR A 343 6.52 10.02 7.39
CA THR A 343 6.53 11.42 7.89
C THR A 343 7.79 11.71 8.69
N SER A 344 8.29 10.74 9.48
CA SER A 344 9.55 10.84 10.21
C SER A 344 10.78 10.86 9.29
N ILE A 345 10.75 10.17 8.14
CA ILE A 345 11.79 10.28 7.11
C ILE A 345 11.87 11.72 6.58
N LEU A 346 10.74 12.32 6.22
CA LEU A 346 10.70 13.70 5.74
C LEU A 346 11.16 14.68 6.83
N LYS A 347 10.67 14.52 8.03
CA LYS A 347 11.07 15.31 9.20
C LYS A 347 12.57 15.19 9.51
N SER A 348 13.13 13.98 9.42
CA SER A 348 14.56 13.75 9.60
C SER A 348 15.39 14.51 8.56
N GLY A 349 14.95 14.52 7.29
CA GLY A 349 15.61 15.28 6.23
C GLY A 349 15.56 16.80 6.44
N GLU A 350 14.48 17.31 7.02
CA GLU A 350 14.30 18.71 7.34
C GLU A 350 15.13 19.13 8.58
N GLU A 351 15.10 18.32 9.66
CA GLU A 351 15.77 18.63 10.93
C GLU A 351 17.25 18.21 10.96
N GLY A 352 17.73 17.40 10.01
CA GLY A 352 19.11 16.93 9.94
C GLY A 352 19.52 16.01 11.11
N ARG A 353 18.58 15.25 11.68
CA ARG A 353 18.83 14.33 12.82
C ARG A 353 18.00 13.05 12.68
N PHE A 354 18.40 12.01 13.40
CA PHE A 354 17.59 10.81 13.55
C PHE A 354 16.29 11.11 14.32
N ILE A 355 15.20 10.46 13.90
CA ILE A 355 13.89 10.52 14.55
C ILE A 355 13.53 9.13 15.06
N ASP A 356 13.31 9.02 16.37
CA ASP A 356 12.72 7.83 16.98
C ASP A 356 11.23 7.83 16.69
N LEU A 357 10.70 6.68 16.26
CA LEU A 357 9.28 6.58 15.93
C LEU A 357 8.42 6.55 17.18
N SER A 358 7.26 7.18 17.10
CA SER A 358 6.28 7.23 18.19
C SER A 358 5.33 6.03 18.19
N THR A 359 5.26 5.30 17.07
CA THR A 359 4.40 4.15 16.88
C THR A 359 5.20 2.85 16.77
N THR A 360 4.51 1.75 16.92
CA THR A 360 4.98 0.40 16.59
C THR A 360 3.82 -0.43 16.09
N CYS A 361 4.11 -1.60 15.52
CA CYS A 361 3.07 -2.56 15.12
C CYS A 361 3.59 -3.99 15.27
N THR A 362 2.67 -4.93 15.27
CA THR A 362 3.00 -6.35 15.11
C THR A 362 3.29 -6.63 13.63
N GLN A 363 4.31 -7.43 13.36
CA GLN A 363 4.54 -7.97 12.02
C GLN A 363 3.29 -8.77 11.60
N PRO A 364 2.70 -8.50 10.41
CA PRO A 364 1.49 -9.21 10.02
C PRO A 364 1.74 -10.71 9.89
N ALA A 365 0.73 -11.52 10.20
CA ALA A 365 0.79 -12.95 9.97
C ALA A 365 1.06 -13.24 8.49
N ALA A 366 1.91 -14.20 8.19
CA ALA A 366 2.13 -14.66 6.83
C ALA A 366 0.81 -15.13 6.20
N LEU A 367 0.71 -15.04 4.89
CA LEU A 367 -0.43 -15.55 4.11
C LEU A 367 0.04 -16.73 3.26
N GLY A 368 -0.12 -17.94 3.77
CA GLY A 368 0.23 -19.15 3.06
C GLY A 368 -0.72 -19.45 1.90
N ILE A 369 -0.40 -20.52 1.13
CA ILE A 369 -1.22 -20.94 -0.02
C ILE A 369 -2.65 -21.27 0.42
N GLU A 370 -2.82 -22.02 1.51
CA GLU A 370 -4.14 -22.46 1.97
C GLU A 370 -5.00 -21.29 2.44
N GLU A 371 -4.42 -20.37 3.23
CA GLU A 371 -5.13 -19.18 3.68
C GLU A 371 -5.48 -18.24 2.51
N ALA A 372 -4.56 -18.07 1.55
CA ALA A 372 -4.83 -17.29 0.35
C ALA A 372 -5.94 -17.93 -0.51
N GLN A 373 -5.92 -19.27 -0.65
CA GLN A 373 -6.98 -20.02 -1.34
C GLN A 373 -8.32 -19.91 -0.60
N ALA A 374 -8.30 -19.85 0.72
CA ALA A 374 -9.53 -19.69 1.52
C ALA A 374 -10.20 -18.31 1.31
N LEU A 375 -9.44 -17.28 0.92
CA LEU A 375 -9.99 -15.96 0.55
C LEU A 375 -10.63 -15.94 -0.84
N MET A 376 -10.27 -16.86 -1.74
CA MET A 376 -10.76 -16.91 -3.14
C MET A 376 -12.09 -17.66 -3.24
N LYS A 377 -12.95 -17.23 -4.21
CA LYS A 377 -14.18 -17.98 -4.58
C LYS A 377 -13.89 -19.21 -5.40
#